data_cad37b51961acf87b913b27231c5e03b
#
_entry.id   cad37b51961acf87b913b27231c5e03b
#
_cell.length_a   1.000
_cell.length_b   1.000
_cell.length_c   1.000
_cell.angle_alpha   90.00
_cell.angle_beta   90.00
_cell.angle_gamma   90.00
#
_symmetry.space_group_name_H-M   'P 1'
#
loop_
_entity.id
_entity.type
_entity.pdbx_description
1 polymer ?
#
loop_
_entity_poly.entity_id
_entity_poly.type
_entity_poly.pdbx_seq_one_letter_code
_entity_poly.pdbx_strand_id
1 'polypeptide(L)'
;MAAKKQPRTKAAGKKAPPQRHQKQKAVARRPTPARKPSASRGPSTVHRKPSVAVRVKPYDVGPLTDWPAYDGPPLGAHVSTAGGVAEAPARADLIGATAMQIFTKTPNQWREPAITADEAAAFKAALANSGVRFTNSHDSYLINLASPDSAIRARSIDSFTRELERCHALGLDALCSHPGNFIDDRASGIARNADAITECLEARPGPTRLLMELTAGQGTVIGSTFEEMAELIERIPAALRRRVGVCLDTAHVYAAGYDLVGDYDGVWERFDAVLGLPRLGLIHLNDSKAPFGSRKDRHELIGVGTIG
;
A
#
# COMPACT_ATOMS: atom_id res chain seq x y z
N MET A 1 -5.72 71.39 29.19
CA MET A 1 -6.37 71.25 30.52
C MET A 1 -6.54 69.79 30.84
N ALA A 2 -6.05 69.43 32.07
CA ALA A 2 -6.34 68.22 32.83
C ALA A 2 -5.81 66.88 32.34
N ALA A 3 -4.59 66.54 32.85
CA ALA A 3 -4.05 65.20 32.96
C ALA A 3 -4.82 64.41 34.03
N LYS A 4 -5.21 63.13 33.74
CA LYS A 4 -5.69 62.18 34.74
C LYS A 4 -4.71 61.08 34.93
N LYS A 5 -4.21 60.98 36.20
CA LYS A 5 -3.29 60.01 36.75
C LYS A 5 -3.84 58.60 36.76
N GLN A 6 -3.06 57.60 36.38
CA GLN A 6 -3.30 56.19 36.64
C GLN A 6 -2.83 55.82 38.10
N PRO A 7 -3.52 54.92 38.81
CA PRO A 7 -3.03 54.41 40.08
C PRO A 7 -2.18 53.14 39.85
N ARG A 8 -1.02 53.10 40.52
CA ARG A 8 -0.14 51.92 40.69
C ARG A 8 -0.82 50.88 41.57
N THR A 9 -0.93 49.63 41.13
CA THR A 9 -1.26 48.48 41.97
C THR A 9 -0.02 47.66 42.29
N LYS A 10 0.13 47.35 43.57
CA LYS A 10 1.27 46.65 44.22
C LYS A 10 1.26 45.17 43.87
N ALA A 11 2.42 44.65 43.58
CA ALA A 11 2.68 43.21 43.46
C ALA A 11 2.56 42.52 44.84
N ALA A 12 1.71 41.48 44.91
CA ALA A 12 1.61 40.56 46.03
C ALA A 12 2.35 39.28 45.68
N GLY A 13 3.44 39.01 46.43
CA GLY A 13 4.24 37.80 46.30
C GLY A 13 3.43 36.56 46.77
N LYS A 14 3.37 35.56 45.96
CA LYS A 14 2.87 34.23 46.32
C LYS A 14 4.07 33.33 46.70
N LYS A 15 4.05 32.90 47.97
CA LYS A 15 4.96 31.91 48.56
C LYS A 15 4.70 30.51 47.91
N ALA A 16 5.79 29.81 47.57
CA ALA A 16 5.72 28.42 47.16
C ALA A 16 5.37 27.49 48.33
N PRO A 17 4.64 26.36 48.08
CA PRO A 17 4.35 25.38 49.11
C PRO A 17 5.54 24.46 49.41
N PRO A 18 5.61 23.85 50.59
CA PRO A 18 6.77 23.06 51.03
C PRO A 18 6.79 21.68 50.37
N GLN A 19 7.99 21.23 50.02
CA GLN A 19 8.27 19.88 49.49
C GLN A 19 8.01 18.83 50.61
N ARG A 20 7.13 17.88 50.32
CA ARG A 20 6.90 16.69 51.17
C ARG A 20 7.95 15.64 50.83
N HIS A 21 8.88 15.38 51.78
CA HIS A 21 9.74 14.22 51.77
C HIS A 21 8.89 12.93 51.91
N GLN A 22 8.83 12.14 50.85
CA GLN A 22 8.34 10.76 50.94
C GLN A 22 9.49 9.84 51.42
N LYS A 23 9.31 9.31 52.62
CA LYS A 23 10.16 8.25 53.19
C LYS A 23 9.89 6.96 52.40
N GLN A 24 10.89 6.47 51.71
CA GLN A 24 10.89 5.14 51.10
C GLN A 24 10.91 4.09 52.21
N LYS A 25 9.82 3.32 52.32
CA LYS A 25 9.76 2.09 53.11
C LYS A 25 10.43 0.96 52.36
N ALA A 26 11.51 0.43 52.92
CA ALA A 26 12.16 -0.77 52.45
C ALA A 26 11.18 -1.96 52.50
N VAL A 27 10.91 -2.55 51.35
CA VAL A 27 10.13 -3.79 51.25
C VAL A 27 11.12 -4.96 51.38
N ALA A 28 10.98 -5.70 52.47
CA ALA A 28 11.73 -6.92 52.74
C ALA A 28 11.48 -7.97 51.64
N ARG A 29 12.53 -8.44 50.97
CA ARG A 29 12.48 -9.52 50.01
C ARG A 29 12.19 -10.84 50.73
N ARG A 30 11.08 -11.51 50.37
CA ARG A 30 10.81 -12.91 50.79
C ARG A 30 11.80 -13.83 50.05
N PRO A 31 12.32 -14.89 50.71
CA PRO A 31 13.18 -15.84 50.04
C PRO A 31 12.36 -16.72 49.07
N THR A 32 12.91 -16.89 47.87
CA THR A 32 12.38 -17.75 46.81
C THR A 32 12.56 -19.24 47.22
N PRO A 33 11.57 -20.12 47.06
CA PRO A 33 11.73 -21.53 47.33
C PRO A 33 12.65 -22.18 46.28
N ALA A 34 13.55 -23.05 46.75
CA ALA A 34 14.53 -23.78 45.97
C ALA A 34 13.83 -24.63 44.88
N ARG A 35 14.27 -24.44 43.63
CA ARG A 35 13.82 -25.19 42.46
C ARG A 35 14.37 -26.62 42.53
N LYS A 36 13.50 -27.64 42.57
CA LYS A 36 13.90 -29.05 42.42
C LYS A 36 14.48 -29.26 41.03
N PRO A 37 15.53 -30.08 40.87
CA PRO A 37 16.09 -30.37 39.54
C PRO A 37 15.08 -31.13 38.70
N SER A 38 14.77 -30.57 37.52
CA SER A 38 13.93 -31.24 36.51
C SER A 38 14.75 -32.32 35.83
N ALA A 39 14.17 -33.53 35.75
CA ALA A 39 14.75 -34.64 35.02
C ALA A 39 15.04 -34.23 33.56
N SER A 40 16.26 -34.53 33.10
CA SER A 40 16.71 -34.36 31.73
C SER A 40 15.84 -35.22 30.80
N ARG A 41 14.97 -34.57 30.02
CA ARG A 41 14.39 -35.18 28.83
C ARG A 41 15.47 -35.21 27.75
N GLY A 42 15.82 -36.41 27.31
CA GLY A 42 16.72 -36.61 26.18
C GLY A 42 16.23 -35.90 24.90
N PRO A 43 17.12 -35.71 23.91
CA PRO A 43 16.78 -34.96 22.70
C PRO A 43 15.67 -35.68 21.92
N SER A 44 14.50 -35.05 21.86
CA SER A 44 13.42 -35.47 20.97
C SER A 44 13.89 -35.23 19.55
N THR A 45 14.23 -36.26 18.83
CA THR A 45 14.47 -36.24 17.38
C THR A 45 13.15 -36.01 16.68
N VAL A 46 12.81 -34.75 16.50
CA VAL A 46 11.77 -34.38 15.54
C VAL A 46 12.33 -34.70 14.16
N HIS A 47 11.91 -35.83 13.58
CA HIS A 47 12.12 -36.10 12.17
C HIS A 47 11.41 -35.01 11.34
N ARG A 48 12.13 -33.93 11.03
CA ARG A 48 11.73 -33.05 9.93
C ARG A 48 11.79 -33.89 8.66
N LYS A 49 10.62 -34.18 8.07
CA LYS A 49 10.56 -34.64 6.68
C LYS A 49 11.39 -33.67 5.85
N PRO A 50 12.31 -34.10 5.00
CA PRO A 50 13.03 -33.20 4.13
C PRO A 50 11.98 -32.46 3.28
N SER A 51 11.97 -31.13 3.33
CA SER A 51 11.26 -30.33 2.34
C SER A 51 11.88 -30.71 1.00
N VAL A 52 11.10 -31.34 0.14
CA VAL A 52 11.48 -31.53 -1.25
C VAL A 52 11.51 -30.11 -1.81
N ALA A 53 12.70 -29.54 -1.92
CA ALA A 53 12.89 -28.35 -2.72
C ALA A 53 12.55 -28.76 -4.14
N VAL A 54 11.35 -28.44 -4.59
CA VAL A 54 10.99 -28.50 -6.01
C VAL A 54 11.93 -27.52 -6.68
N ARG A 55 13.03 -28.01 -7.26
CA ARG A 55 13.80 -27.23 -8.21
C ARG A 55 12.90 -27.06 -9.43
N VAL A 56 12.16 -25.94 -9.46
CA VAL A 56 11.57 -25.44 -10.68
C VAL A 56 12.75 -25.21 -11.61
N LYS A 57 12.90 -26.05 -12.63
CA LYS A 57 13.83 -25.75 -13.71
C LYS A 57 13.44 -24.37 -14.23
N PRO A 58 14.41 -23.43 -14.40
CA PRO A 58 14.07 -22.21 -15.10
C PRO A 58 13.38 -22.64 -16.41
N TYR A 59 12.17 -22.14 -16.64
CA TYR A 59 11.51 -22.33 -17.93
C TYR A 59 12.50 -21.82 -18.96
N ASP A 60 12.96 -22.71 -19.83
CA ASP A 60 13.66 -22.32 -21.04
C ASP A 60 12.57 -21.75 -21.95
N VAL A 61 12.19 -20.51 -21.68
CA VAL A 61 11.39 -19.72 -22.58
C VAL A 61 12.32 -19.41 -23.73
N GLY A 62 12.18 -20.12 -24.85
CA GLY A 62 12.88 -19.80 -26.06
C GLY A 62 12.81 -18.31 -26.41
N PRO A 63 13.49 -17.82 -27.43
CA PRO A 63 13.49 -16.40 -27.74
C PRO A 63 12.05 -15.87 -27.79
N LEU A 64 11.75 -14.83 -27.02
CA LEU A 64 10.44 -14.20 -26.88
C LEU A 64 9.85 -13.71 -28.23
N THR A 65 10.70 -13.69 -29.29
CA THR A 65 10.34 -13.32 -30.66
C THR A 65 9.31 -14.24 -31.33
N ASP A 66 9.13 -15.47 -30.84
CA ASP A 66 8.24 -16.47 -31.44
C ASP A 66 6.90 -16.61 -30.73
N TRP A 67 6.60 -15.72 -29.79
CA TRP A 67 5.31 -15.74 -29.09
C TRP A 67 4.21 -15.20 -30.03
N PRO A 68 3.04 -15.86 -30.07
CA PRO A 68 1.92 -15.35 -30.86
C PRO A 68 1.52 -13.96 -30.36
N ALA A 69 1.09 -13.10 -31.28
CA ALA A 69 0.59 -11.78 -30.91
C ALA A 69 -0.55 -11.93 -29.90
N TYR A 70 -0.39 -11.29 -28.73
CA TYR A 70 -1.40 -11.29 -27.68
C TYR A 70 -2.36 -10.10 -27.89
N ASP A 71 -3.64 -10.40 -28.17
CA ASP A 71 -4.70 -9.41 -28.40
C ASP A 71 -5.69 -9.26 -27.24
N GLY A 72 -5.48 -10.00 -26.16
CA GLY A 72 -6.26 -9.92 -24.92
C GLY A 72 -6.08 -8.61 -24.13
N PRO A 73 -6.61 -8.57 -22.89
CA PRO A 73 -6.39 -7.46 -21.97
C PRO A 73 -4.89 -7.20 -21.76
N PRO A 74 -4.44 -5.94 -21.56
CA PRO A 74 -3.02 -5.68 -21.31
C PRO A 74 -2.48 -6.54 -20.16
N LEU A 75 -1.41 -7.28 -20.43
CA LEU A 75 -0.75 -8.18 -19.46
C LEU A 75 0.72 -7.81 -19.34
N GLY A 76 1.27 -7.85 -18.13
CA GLY A 76 2.65 -7.47 -17.92
C GLY A 76 3.16 -7.68 -16.51
N ALA A 77 4.10 -6.88 -16.10
CA ALA A 77 4.75 -7.01 -14.80
C ALA A 77 5.16 -5.66 -14.20
N HIS A 78 5.52 -5.70 -12.92
CA HIS A 78 6.25 -4.62 -12.28
C HIS A 78 7.70 -4.65 -12.75
N VAL A 79 8.11 -3.65 -13.52
CA VAL A 79 9.45 -3.57 -14.10
C VAL A 79 10.35 -2.56 -13.38
N SER A 80 11.65 -2.82 -13.41
CA SER A 80 12.63 -1.96 -12.74
C SER A 80 12.86 -0.65 -13.48
N THR A 81 12.98 0.45 -12.74
CA THR A 81 13.41 1.77 -13.23
C THR A 81 14.89 2.06 -12.96
N ALA A 82 15.70 1.05 -12.64
CA ALA A 82 17.14 1.23 -12.44
C ALA A 82 17.80 1.77 -13.70
N GLY A 83 18.60 2.83 -13.55
CA GLY A 83 19.21 3.54 -14.69
C GLY A 83 18.37 4.70 -15.24
N GLY A 84 17.13 4.87 -14.77
CA GLY A 84 16.17 5.90 -15.16
C GLY A 84 14.83 5.33 -15.60
N VAL A 85 13.78 6.14 -15.49
CA VAL A 85 12.41 5.70 -15.83
C VAL A 85 12.27 5.31 -17.30
N ALA A 86 13.05 5.91 -18.18
CA ALA A 86 13.03 5.64 -19.62
C ALA A 86 13.51 4.23 -20.01
N GLU A 87 14.17 3.52 -19.07
CA GLU A 87 14.57 2.12 -19.25
C GLU A 87 13.41 1.12 -19.08
N ALA A 88 12.32 1.54 -18.44
CA ALA A 88 11.23 0.62 -18.08
C ALA A 88 10.47 0.06 -19.30
N PRO A 89 10.11 0.85 -20.34
CA PRO A 89 9.42 0.31 -21.51
C PRO A 89 10.22 -0.78 -22.24
N ALA A 90 11.53 -0.59 -22.41
CA ALA A 90 12.38 -1.61 -23.04
C ALA A 90 12.46 -2.90 -22.22
N ARG A 91 12.44 -2.80 -20.88
CA ARG A 91 12.36 -3.98 -19.99
C ARG A 91 11.04 -4.69 -20.07
N ALA A 92 9.94 -3.96 -20.25
CA ALA A 92 8.63 -4.54 -20.49
C ALA A 92 8.61 -5.31 -21.81
N ASP A 93 9.16 -4.74 -22.89
CA ASP A 93 9.28 -5.40 -24.19
C ASP A 93 10.09 -6.70 -24.13
N LEU A 94 11.19 -6.73 -23.36
CA LEU A 94 12.03 -7.93 -23.21
C LEU A 94 11.25 -9.15 -22.68
N ILE A 95 10.14 -8.93 -21.97
CA ILE A 95 9.26 -9.99 -21.44
C ILE A 95 7.95 -10.12 -22.22
N GLY A 96 7.81 -9.43 -23.35
CA GLY A 96 6.59 -9.44 -24.16
C GLY A 96 5.39 -8.78 -23.50
N ALA A 97 5.63 -7.90 -22.54
CA ALA A 97 4.56 -7.25 -21.77
C ALA A 97 3.84 -6.18 -22.59
N THR A 98 2.51 -6.16 -22.47
CA THR A 98 1.63 -5.12 -23.04
C THR A 98 1.07 -4.17 -21.98
N ALA A 99 1.38 -4.42 -20.70
CA ALA A 99 1.18 -3.53 -19.58
C ALA A 99 2.44 -3.46 -18.73
N MET A 100 2.67 -2.36 -18.02
CA MET A 100 3.73 -2.27 -17.04
C MET A 100 3.35 -1.45 -15.82
N GLN A 101 3.86 -1.88 -14.68
CA GLN A 101 3.87 -1.12 -13.44
C GLN A 101 5.30 -0.73 -13.09
N ILE A 102 5.48 0.47 -12.55
CA ILE A 102 6.78 0.97 -12.09
C ILE A 102 6.66 1.59 -10.69
N PHE A 103 7.79 1.76 -10.01
CA PHE A 103 7.95 2.80 -9.00
C PHE A 103 8.60 4.02 -9.64
N THR A 104 7.99 5.19 -9.50
CA THR A 104 8.57 6.44 -10.00
C THR A 104 9.70 6.96 -9.10
N LYS A 105 9.86 6.38 -7.91
CA LYS A 105 10.91 6.65 -6.93
C LYS A 105 11.21 5.39 -6.11
N THR A 106 12.25 5.42 -5.27
CA THR A 106 12.51 4.35 -4.30
C THR A 106 11.36 4.23 -3.30
N PRO A 107 10.62 3.10 -3.24
CA PRO A 107 9.33 3.02 -2.57
C PRO A 107 9.39 3.04 -1.03
N ASN A 108 10.55 2.82 -0.44
CA ASN A 108 10.78 2.81 1.00
C ASN A 108 11.58 4.03 1.51
N GLN A 109 11.58 5.12 0.73
CA GLN A 109 12.23 6.37 1.09
C GLN A 109 11.28 7.56 0.92
N TRP A 110 11.43 8.55 1.80
CA TRP A 110 10.67 9.81 1.72
C TRP A 110 11.29 10.86 0.78
N ARG A 111 12.37 10.51 0.09
CA ARG A 111 12.93 11.40 -0.91
C ARG A 111 11.97 11.50 -2.10
N GLU A 112 11.68 12.72 -2.52
CA GLU A 112 10.73 13.02 -3.60
C GLU A 112 11.48 13.65 -4.80
N PRO A 113 12.09 12.83 -5.69
CA PRO A 113 12.72 13.36 -6.89
C PRO A 113 11.63 13.93 -7.83
N ALA A 114 11.91 15.04 -8.48
CA ALA A 114 11.09 15.50 -9.60
C ALA A 114 11.50 14.73 -10.87
N ILE A 115 10.54 14.52 -11.76
CA ILE A 115 10.81 14.08 -13.14
C ILE A 115 11.11 15.33 -13.96
N THR A 116 12.27 15.39 -14.56
CA THR A 116 12.66 16.48 -15.46
C THR A 116 11.91 16.39 -16.80
N ALA A 117 11.85 17.49 -17.54
CA ALA A 117 11.23 17.48 -18.87
C ALA A 117 11.93 16.50 -19.83
N ASP A 118 13.26 16.40 -19.73
CA ASP A 118 14.05 15.49 -20.56
C ASP A 118 13.80 14.02 -20.21
N GLU A 119 13.72 13.66 -18.90
CA GLU A 119 13.35 12.32 -18.45
C GLU A 119 11.95 11.93 -18.90
N ALA A 120 10.98 12.85 -18.79
CA ALA A 120 9.62 12.65 -19.26
C ALA A 120 9.55 12.45 -20.78
N ALA A 121 10.30 13.25 -21.55
CA ALA A 121 10.36 13.11 -22.99
C ALA A 121 11.01 11.78 -23.42
N ALA A 122 12.11 11.40 -22.78
CA ALA A 122 12.79 10.13 -23.04
C ALA A 122 11.88 8.92 -22.71
N PHE A 123 11.18 8.96 -21.56
CA PHE A 123 10.22 7.91 -21.21
C PHE A 123 9.09 7.78 -22.23
N LYS A 124 8.47 8.89 -22.62
CA LYS A 124 7.37 8.89 -23.61
C LYS A 124 7.84 8.39 -24.97
N ALA A 125 9.05 8.76 -25.39
CA ALA A 125 9.64 8.26 -26.65
C ALA A 125 9.91 6.74 -26.58
N ALA A 126 10.45 6.25 -25.45
CA ALA A 126 10.66 4.82 -25.25
C ALA A 126 9.33 4.06 -25.23
N LEU A 127 8.31 4.59 -24.55
CA LEU A 127 6.97 4.00 -24.48
C LEU A 127 6.31 3.92 -25.87
N ALA A 128 6.41 4.99 -26.66
CA ALA A 128 5.84 5.03 -28.03
C ALA A 128 6.48 4.00 -28.99
N ASN A 129 7.70 3.56 -28.69
CA ASN A 129 8.42 2.53 -29.44
C ASN A 129 8.29 1.12 -28.86
N SER A 130 7.47 0.94 -27.82
CA SER A 130 7.24 -0.34 -27.15
C SER A 130 5.86 -0.92 -27.47
N GLY A 131 5.67 -2.21 -27.15
CA GLY A 131 4.37 -2.88 -27.22
C GLY A 131 3.43 -2.58 -26.04
N VAL A 132 3.83 -1.73 -25.11
CA VAL A 132 3.06 -1.42 -23.89
C VAL A 132 1.86 -0.54 -24.21
N ARG A 133 0.67 -0.98 -23.79
CA ARG A 133 -0.62 -0.31 -24.03
C ARG A 133 -1.25 0.26 -22.77
N PHE A 134 -0.79 -0.15 -21.58
CA PHE A 134 -1.26 0.35 -20.28
C PHE A 134 -0.08 0.51 -19.31
N THR A 135 -0.06 1.63 -18.64
CA THR A 135 1.02 2.01 -17.72
C THR A 135 0.50 2.46 -16.38
N ASN A 136 1.11 2.00 -15.30
CA ASN A 136 0.80 2.51 -13.97
C ASN A 136 2.04 2.60 -13.08
N SER A 137 1.95 3.47 -12.10
CA SER A 137 2.86 3.49 -10.95
C SER A 137 2.20 2.83 -9.76
N HIS A 138 2.99 2.23 -8.87
CA HIS A 138 2.57 1.97 -7.51
C HIS A 138 3.18 3.02 -6.59
N ASP A 139 2.44 3.50 -5.59
CA ASP A 139 2.95 4.49 -4.65
C ASP A 139 3.93 3.90 -3.61
N SER A 140 4.50 4.77 -2.78
CA SER A 140 5.47 4.38 -1.76
C SER A 140 4.80 3.62 -0.60
N TYR A 141 5.40 2.53 -0.14
CA TYR A 141 4.99 1.77 1.05
C TYR A 141 4.94 2.58 2.36
N LEU A 142 5.53 3.78 2.37
CA LEU A 142 5.54 4.67 3.53
C LEU A 142 4.28 5.51 3.63
N ILE A 143 3.51 5.64 2.55
CA ILE A 143 2.30 6.45 2.49
C ILE A 143 1.21 5.79 3.35
N ASN A 144 0.65 6.57 4.27
CA ASN A 144 -0.52 6.19 5.06
C ASN A 144 -1.47 7.39 5.20
N LEU A 145 -2.34 7.57 4.22
CA LEU A 145 -3.32 8.67 4.20
C LEU A 145 -4.38 8.54 5.31
N ALA A 146 -4.57 7.34 5.85
CA ALA A 146 -5.50 7.06 6.95
C ALA A 146 -4.92 7.30 8.35
N SER A 147 -3.63 7.66 8.46
CA SER A 147 -2.94 7.79 9.74
C SER A 147 -3.62 8.79 10.69
N PRO A 148 -3.82 8.45 11.98
CA PRO A 148 -4.23 9.41 13.00
C PRO A 148 -3.11 10.39 13.38
N ASP A 149 -1.84 10.01 13.17
CA ASP A 149 -0.70 10.89 13.34
C ASP A 149 -0.69 11.96 12.25
N SER A 150 -0.88 13.22 12.65
CA SER A 150 -1.00 14.34 11.71
C SER A 150 0.28 14.61 10.94
N ALA A 151 1.46 14.34 11.52
CA ALA A 151 2.74 14.55 10.84
C ALA A 151 2.97 13.46 9.78
N ILE A 152 2.67 12.20 10.10
CA ILE A 152 2.72 11.09 9.13
C ILE A 152 1.72 11.34 8.01
N ARG A 153 0.48 11.74 8.33
CA ARG A 153 -0.55 12.02 7.34
C ARG A 153 -0.17 13.18 6.41
N ALA A 154 0.29 14.31 6.96
CA ALA A 154 0.71 15.45 6.14
C ALA A 154 1.87 15.09 5.20
N ARG A 155 2.83 14.28 5.68
CA ARG A 155 3.94 13.80 4.85
C ARG A 155 3.46 12.81 3.78
N SER A 156 2.47 11.99 4.11
CA SER A 156 1.84 11.06 3.15
C SER A 156 1.09 11.83 2.05
N ILE A 157 0.35 12.89 2.39
CA ILE A 157 -0.34 13.76 1.44
C ILE A 157 0.67 14.44 0.49
N ASP A 158 1.76 15.02 1.03
CA ASP A 158 2.81 15.61 0.19
C ASP A 158 3.42 14.57 -0.75
N SER A 159 3.79 13.39 -0.23
CA SER A 159 4.38 12.31 -1.04
C SER A 159 3.43 11.79 -2.11
N PHE A 160 2.16 11.58 -1.78
CA PHE A 160 1.13 11.12 -2.73
C PHE A 160 0.84 12.17 -3.82
N THR A 161 0.78 13.45 -3.44
CA THR A 161 0.61 14.57 -4.39
C THR A 161 1.76 14.63 -5.39
N ARG A 162 3.01 14.42 -4.91
CA ARG A 162 4.19 14.36 -5.79
C ARG A 162 4.23 13.10 -6.64
N GLU A 163 3.66 11.99 -6.17
CA GLU A 163 3.50 10.79 -6.98
C GLU A 163 2.56 11.05 -8.16
N LEU A 164 1.41 11.73 -7.93
CA LEU A 164 0.53 12.17 -9.02
C LEU A 164 1.25 13.11 -10.00
N GLU A 165 2.08 14.04 -9.52
CA GLU A 165 2.90 14.91 -10.38
C GLU A 165 3.81 14.09 -11.30
N ARG A 166 4.51 13.08 -10.77
CA ARG A 166 5.39 12.21 -11.55
C ARG A 166 4.59 11.39 -12.56
N CYS A 167 3.45 10.83 -12.16
CA CYS A 167 2.56 10.12 -13.07
C CYS A 167 2.09 11.01 -14.22
N HIS A 168 1.67 12.24 -13.93
CA HIS A 168 1.26 13.21 -14.96
C HIS A 168 2.43 13.58 -15.89
N ALA A 169 3.63 13.83 -15.34
CA ALA A 169 4.81 14.17 -16.13
C ALA A 169 5.16 13.05 -17.13
N LEU A 170 5.11 11.80 -16.67
CA LEU A 170 5.37 10.61 -17.49
C LEU A 170 4.20 10.26 -18.42
N GLY A 171 2.98 10.71 -18.13
CA GLY A 171 1.77 10.37 -18.88
C GLY A 171 1.27 8.96 -18.56
N LEU A 172 1.43 8.51 -17.31
CA LEU A 172 0.94 7.19 -16.88
C LEU A 172 -0.59 7.20 -16.78
N ASP A 173 -1.20 6.07 -17.18
CA ASP A 173 -2.66 5.89 -17.17
C ASP A 173 -3.21 5.86 -15.74
N ALA A 174 -2.49 5.25 -14.80
CA ALA A 174 -2.94 5.10 -13.43
C ALA A 174 -1.83 5.21 -12.38
N LEU A 175 -2.27 5.48 -11.14
CA LEU A 175 -1.51 5.35 -9.89
C LEU A 175 -2.25 4.33 -9.02
N CYS A 176 -1.59 3.21 -8.68
CA CYS A 176 -2.07 2.23 -7.72
C CYS A 176 -1.62 2.60 -6.32
N SER A 177 -2.50 2.46 -5.32
CA SER A 177 -2.22 2.83 -3.94
C SER A 177 -3.02 2.00 -2.95
N HIS A 178 -2.38 1.58 -1.86
CA HIS A 178 -3.07 1.01 -0.70
C HIS A 178 -3.80 2.11 0.08
N PRO A 179 -5.01 1.87 0.61
CA PRO A 179 -5.70 2.84 1.47
C PRO A 179 -4.96 3.19 2.76
N GLY A 180 -4.04 2.34 3.21
CA GLY A 180 -3.27 2.53 4.43
C GLY A 180 -3.91 1.92 5.68
N ASN A 181 -3.47 2.39 6.85
CA ASN A 181 -3.80 1.82 8.16
C ASN A 181 -4.48 2.87 9.05
N PHE A 182 -5.64 2.51 9.63
CA PHE A 182 -6.37 3.42 10.51
C PHE A 182 -5.76 3.54 11.92
N ILE A 183 -5.12 2.50 12.46
CA ILE A 183 -4.40 2.41 13.74
C ILE A 183 -5.31 2.63 14.98
N ASP A 184 -6.12 3.69 15.00
CA ASP A 184 -7.02 4.07 16.08
C ASP A 184 -8.46 3.55 15.88
N ASP A 185 -9.26 4.27 15.10
CA ASP A 185 -10.64 3.96 14.77
C ASP A 185 -10.83 3.85 13.26
N ARG A 186 -11.52 2.76 12.83
CA ARG A 186 -11.69 2.41 11.43
C ARG A 186 -12.48 3.45 10.64
N ALA A 187 -13.61 3.91 11.20
CA ALA A 187 -14.46 4.89 10.50
C ALA A 187 -13.74 6.23 10.32
N SER A 188 -13.00 6.66 11.35
CA SER A 188 -12.15 7.84 11.31
C SER A 188 -10.99 7.67 10.30
N GLY A 189 -10.41 6.47 10.21
CA GLY A 189 -9.37 6.15 9.24
C GLY A 189 -9.87 6.24 7.80
N ILE A 190 -11.06 5.68 7.51
CA ILE A 190 -11.70 5.77 6.19
C ILE A 190 -11.98 7.24 5.84
N ALA A 191 -12.52 8.02 6.78
CA ALA A 191 -12.77 9.44 6.57
C ALA A 191 -11.47 10.21 6.24
N ARG A 192 -10.42 10.03 7.07
CA ARG A 192 -9.11 10.67 6.83
C ARG A 192 -8.51 10.30 5.48
N ASN A 193 -8.64 9.05 5.05
CA ASN A 193 -8.15 8.61 3.75
C ASN A 193 -8.91 9.30 2.60
N ALA A 194 -10.25 9.29 2.66
CA ALA A 194 -11.08 9.92 1.63
C ALA A 194 -10.83 11.44 1.54
N ASP A 195 -10.69 12.12 2.69
CA ASP A 195 -10.36 13.55 2.74
C ASP A 195 -8.99 13.83 2.11
N ALA A 196 -7.98 13.03 2.46
CA ALA A 196 -6.63 13.17 1.90
C ALA A 196 -6.58 12.90 0.40
N ILE A 197 -7.27 11.86 -0.09
CA ILE A 197 -7.40 11.59 -1.54
C ILE A 197 -8.08 12.77 -2.24
N THR A 198 -9.16 13.31 -1.65
CA THR A 198 -9.85 14.48 -2.19
C THR A 198 -8.90 15.65 -2.34
N GLU A 199 -8.17 16.00 -1.27
CA GLU A 199 -7.17 17.07 -1.26
C GLU A 199 -6.11 16.86 -2.36
N CYS A 200 -5.55 15.65 -2.48
CA CYS A 200 -4.52 15.35 -3.47
C CYS A 200 -5.04 15.45 -4.91
N LEU A 201 -6.25 14.92 -5.18
CA LEU A 201 -6.85 14.93 -6.51
C LEU A 201 -7.28 16.34 -6.95
N GLU A 202 -7.71 17.19 -6.01
CA GLU A 202 -8.01 18.61 -6.25
C GLU A 202 -6.73 19.40 -6.50
N ALA A 203 -5.69 19.15 -5.70
CA ALA A 203 -4.39 19.81 -5.88
C ALA A 203 -3.71 19.44 -7.21
N ARG A 204 -4.00 18.26 -7.76
CA ARG A 204 -3.39 17.75 -9.00
C ARG A 204 -4.45 17.22 -9.97
N PRO A 205 -5.21 18.13 -10.61
CA PRO A 205 -6.09 17.74 -11.71
C PRO A 205 -5.28 17.17 -12.87
N GLY A 206 -5.78 16.11 -13.52
CA GLY A 206 -5.09 15.46 -14.63
C GLY A 206 -5.75 14.15 -15.04
N PRO A 207 -5.24 13.49 -16.09
CA PRO A 207 -5.85 12.29 -16.67
C PRO A 207 -5.54 11.00 -15.88
N THR A 208 -4.45 10.94 -15.13
CA THR A 208 -4.06 9.74 -14.38
C THR A 208 -5.15 9.34 -13.40
N ARG A 209 -5.61 8.08 -13.49
CA ARG A 209 -6.59 7.51 -12.58
C ARG A 209 -5.90 7.06 -11.29
N LEU A 210 -6.58 7.22 -10.16
CA LEU A 210 -6.21 6.56 -8.91
C LEU A 210 -6.89 5.19 -8.85
N LEU A 211 -6.12 4.14 -8.65
CA LEU A 211 -6.64 2.78 -8.43
C LEU A 211 -6.34 2.37 -6.99
N MET A 212 -7.41 2.33 -6.18
CA MET A 212 -7.31 1.92 -4.78
C MET A 212 -7.20 0.41 -4.72
N GLU A 213 -6.13 -0.11 -4.11
CA GLU A 213 -5.89 -1.54 -4.05
C GLU A 213 -6.60 -2.19 -2.87
N LEU A 214 -7.34 -3.28 -3.15
CA LEU A 214 -7.90 -4.15 -2.13
C LEU A 214 -6.79 -4.84 -1.35
N THR A 215 -6.93 -4.93 -0.02
CA THR A 215 -5.89 -5.39 0.89
C THR A 215 -6.23 -6.73 1.53
N ALA A 216 -5.22 -7.44 2.03
CA ALA A 216 -5.37 -8.75 2.67
C ALA A 216 -6.07 -8.70 4.06
N GLY A 217 -6.35 -7.52 4.62
CA GLY A 217 -6.96 -7.38 5.95
C GLY A 217 -5.99 -7.63 7.11
N GLN A 218 -4.68 -7.48 6.89
CA GLN A 218 -3.67 -7.64 7.94
C GLN A 218 -3.62 -6.43 8.88
N GLY A 219 -3.78 -6.66 10.17
CA GLY A 219 -3.69 -5.59 11.19
C GLY A 219 -4.84 -4.58 11.07
N THR A 220 -4.50 -3.32 10.85
CA THR A 220 -5.44 -2.17 10.76
C THR A 220 -5.54 -1.60 9.35
N VAL A 221 -5.26 -2.38 8.32
CA VAL A 221 -5.39 -1.93 6.93
C VAL A 221 -6.86 -1.67 6.56
N ILE A 222 -7.08 -0.69 5.70
CA ILE A 222 -8.37 -0.37 5.08
C ILE A 222 -8.47 -1.06 3.72
N GLY A 223 -9.69 -1.34 3.25
CA GLY A 223 -9.95 -1.88 1.93
C GLY A 223 -9.83 -3.41 1.85
N SER A 224 -10.06 -4.11 2.96
CA SER A 224 -10.06 -5.58 2.98
C SER A 224 -11.37 -6.21 2.58
N THR A 225 -12.45 -5.44 2.44
CA THR A 225 -13.73 -5.88 1.90
C THR A 225 -14.20 -4.94 0.80
N PHE A 226 -15.02 -5.47 -0.11
CA PHE A 226 -15.60 -4.66 -1.19
C PHE A 226 -16.46 -3.53 -0.63
N GLU A 227 -17.19 -3.79 0.45
CA GLU A 227 -18.05 -2.80 1.13
C GLU A 227 -17.22 -1.67 1.75
N GLU A 228 -16.07 -2.00 2.35
CA GLU A 228 -15.17 -1.00 2.91
C GLU A 228 -14.55 -0.11 1.83
N MET A 229 -14.16 -0.72 0.71
CA MET A 229 -13.66 0.01 -0.45
C MET A 229 -14.76 0.90 -1.07
N ALA A 230 -15.99 0.40 -1.17
CA ALA A 230 -17.14 1.19 -1.63
C ALA A 230 -17.41 2.37 -0.69
N GLU A 231 -17.42 2.16 0.63
CA GLU A 231 -17.60 3.22 1.63
C GLU A 231 -16.54 4.31 1.46
N LEU A 232 -15.27 3.94 1.30
CA LEU A 232 -14.19 4.88 1.10
C LEU A 232 -14.39 5.72 -0.17
N ILE A 233 -14.68 5.06 -1.29
CA ILE A 233 -14.88 5.74 -2.59
C ILE A 233 -16.10 6.66 -2.56
N GLU A 234 -17.19 6.25 -1.91
CA GLU A 234 -18.41 7.06 -1.82
C GLU A 234 -18.24 8.34 -0.97
N ARG A 235 -17.26 8.38 -0.07
CA ARG A 235 -16.89 9.59 0.67
C ARG A 235 -16.15 10.62 -0.17
N ILE A 236 -15.54 10.21 -1.28
CA ILE A 236 -14.88 11.13 -2.22
C ILE A 236 -15.95 11.89 -3.02
N PRO A 237 -15.82 13.22 -3.24
CA PRO A 237 -16.78 14.01 -4.01
C PRO A 237 -17.07 13.39 -5.39
N ALA A 238 -18.35 13.38 -5.79
CA ALA A 238 -18.78 12.75 -7.04
C ALA A 238 -18.03 13.22 -8.29
N ALA A 239 -17.64 14.52 -8.33
CA ALA A 239 -16.87 15.09 -9.43
C ALA A 239 -15.48 14.44 -9.59
N LEU A 240 -14.88 13.93 -8.50
CA LEU A 240 -13.56 13.31 -8.49
C LEU A 240 -13.63 11.78 -8.63
N ARG A 241 -14.75 11.13 -8.25
CA ARG A 241 -14.90 9.66 -8.28
C ARG A 241 -14.66 9.05 -9.67
N ARG A 242 -14.91 9.79 -10.75
CA ARG A 242 -14.60 9.34 -12.12
C ARG A 242 -13.10 9.05 -12.33
N ARG A 243 -12.23 9.66 -11.50
CA ARG A 243 -10.78 9.41 -11.51
C ARG A 243 -10.37 8.28 -10.57
N VAL A 244 -11.31 7.74 -9.78
CA VAL A 244 -11.01 6.70 -8.78
C VAL A 244 -11.60 5.37 -9.25
N GLY A 245 -10.76 4.35 -9.30
CA GLY A 245 -11.10 2.97 -9.58
C GLY A 245 -10.53 2.05 -8.51
N VAL A 246 -10.57 0.75 -8.80
CA VAL A 246 -10.12 -0.31 -7.90
C VAL A 246 -9.05 -1.13 -8.59
N CYS A 247 -8.01 -1.48 -7.84
CA CYS A 247 -7.08 -2.56 -8.13
C CYS A 247 -7.45 -3.77 -7.28
N LEU A 248 -7.61 -4.93 -7.90
CA LEU A 248 -7.84 -6.20 -7.22
C LEU A 248 -6.55 -7.01 -7.24
N ASP A 249 -5.94 -7.24 -6.07
CA ASP A 249 -4.84 -8.19 -5.91
C ASP A 249 -5.42 -9.56 -5.51
N THR A 250 -5.15 -10.59 -6.31
CA THR A 250 -5.71 -11.94 -6.11
C THR A 250 -5.24 -12.58 -4.81
N ALA A 251 -3.98 -12.40 -4.42
CA ALA A 251 -3.47 -12.89 -3.14
C ALA A 251 -4.11 -12.14 -1.95
N HIS A 252 -4.33 -10.83 -2.09
CA HIS A 252 -4.96 -10.03 -1.04
C HIS A 252 -6.41 -10.43 -0.81
N VAL A 253 -7.23 -10.47 -1.86
CA VAL A 253 -8.66 -10.81 -1.70
C VAL A 253 -8.85 -12.24 -1.24
N TYR A 254 -8.01 -13.19 -1.70
CA TYR A 254 -8.00 -14.56 -1.22
C TYR A 254 -7.66 -14.64 0.28
N ALA A 255 -6.63 -13.93 0.71
CA ALA A 255 -6.27 -13.84 2.12
C ALA A 255 -7.33 -13.11 2.96
N ALA A 256 -8.08 -12.17 2.37
CA ALA A 256 -9.19 -11.47 3.02
C ALA A 256 -10.46 -12.33 3.17
N GLY A 257 -10.57 -13.46 2.44
CA GLY A 257 -11.67 -14.40 2.55
C GLY A 257 -12.61 -14.44 1.32
N TYR A 258 -12.16 -13.96 0.17
CA TYR A 258 -12.84 -14.14 -1.11
C TYR A 258 -12.29 -15.38 -1.80
N ASP A 259 -13.12 -16.42 -1.93
CA ASP A 259 -12.71 -17.75 -2.39
C ASP A 259 -12.58 -17.83 -3.92
N LEU A 260 -11.45 -17.36 -4.43
CA LEU A 260 -11.14 -17.41 -5.86
C LEU A 260 -10.96 -18.85 -6.41
N VAL A 261 -10.83 -19.85 -5.52
CA VAL A 261 -10.63 -21.25 -5.92
C VAL A 261 -11.95 -22.02 -5.92
N GLY A 262 -12.74 -21.87 -4.85
CA GLY A 262 -13.98 -22.64 -4.67
C GLY A 262 -15.24 -21.91 -5.15
N ASP A 263 -15.22 -20.57 -5.25
CA ASP A 263 -16.39 -19.73 -5.60
C ASP A 263 -15.98 -18.52 -6.46
N TYR A 264 -15.26 -18.78 -7.55
CA TYR A 264 -14.75 -17.73 -8.44
C TYR A 264 -15.87 -16.81 -8.96
N ASP A 265 -16.94 -17.37 -9.48
CA ASP A 265 -18.04 -16.59 -10.06
C ASP A 265 -18.75 -15.76 -8.97
N GLY A 266 -19.00 -16.32 -7.79
CA GLY A 266 -19.61 -15.60 -6.67
C GLY A 266 -18.76 -14.44 -6.15
N VAL A 267 -17.43 -14.53 -6.22
CA VAL A 267 -16.54 -13.40 -5.91
C VAL A 267 -16.76 -12.26 -6.90
N TRP A 268 -16.83 -12.55 -8.20
CA TRP A 268 -17.01 -11.51 -9.22
C TRP A 268 -18.43 -10.94 -9.22
N GLU A 269 -19.46 -11.77 -9.00
CA GLU A 269 -20.83 -11.29 -8.82
C GLU A 269 -20.92 -10.31 -7.64
N ARG A 270 -20.27 -10.64 -6.51
CA ARG A 270 -20.22 -9.75 -5.35
C ARG A 270 -19.43 -8.48 -5.63
N PHE A 271 -18.29 -8.58 -6.33
CA PHE A 271 -17.52 -7.39 -6.74
C PHE A 271 -18.40 -6.45 -7.57
N ASP A 272 -19.10 -6.98 -8.57
CA ASP A 272 -19.98 -6.17 -9.44
C ASP A 272 -21.14 -5.56 -8.65
N ALA A 273 -21.79 -6.33 -7.79
CA ALA A 273 -22.91 -5.84 -6.98
C ALA A 273 -22.52 -4.70 -6.02
N VAL A 274 -21.31 -4.74 -5.46
CA VAL A 274 -20.88 -3.78 -4.42
C VAL A 274 -20.09 -2.60 -5.01
N LEU A 275 -19.15 -2.88 -5.89
CA LEU A 275 -18.23 -1.90 -6.46
C LEU A 275 -18.58 -1.49 -7.88
N GLY A 276 -19.13 -2.44 -8.67
CA GLY A 276 -19.37 -2.32 -10.09
C GLY A 276 -18.11 -2.64 -10.91
N LEU A 277 -18.20 -3.56 -11.86
CA LEU A 277 -17.11 -3.94 -12.77
C LEU A 277 -16.46 -2.74 -13.50
N PRO A 278 -17.18 -1.68 -13.88
CA PRO A 278 -16.54 -0.50 -14.50
C PRO A 278 -15.52 0.22 -13.62
N ARG A 279 -15.50 -0.02 -12.30
CA ARG A 279 -14.48 0.52 -11.40
C ARG A 279 -13.20 -0.29 -11.37
N LEU A 280 -13.23 -1.54 -11.83
CA LEU A 280 -12.02 -2.36 -11.93
C LEU A 280 -11.09 -1.78 -12.99
N GLY A 281 -9.93 -1.30 -12.58
CA GLY A 281 -8.95 -0.69 -13.45
C GLY A 281 -7.66 -1.49 -13.59
N LEU A 282 -7.40 -2.39 -12.64
CA LEU A 282 -6.17 -3.18 -12.59
C LEU A 282 -6.41 -4.46 -11.80
N ILE A 283 -5.74 -5.52 -12.20
CA ILE A 283 -5.61 -6.75 -11.41
C ILE A 283 -4.10 -6.98 -11.18
N HIS A 284 -3.71 -7.09 -9.91
CA HIS A 284 -2.44 -7.69 -9.56
C HIS A 284 -2.64 -9.20 -9.47
N LEU A 285 -2.11 -9.91 -10.45
CA LEU A 285 -2.25 -11.36 -10.53
C LEU A 285 -1.11 -12.03 -9.76
N ASN A 286 -1.38 -12.35 -8.50
CA ASN A 286 -0.44 -12.98 -7.57
C ASN A 286 -1.03 -14.28 -7.01
N ASP A 287 -0.19 -15.30 -6.83
CA ASP A 287 -0.56 -16.44 -5.99
C ASP A 287 -0.23 -16.13 -4.52
N SER A 288 -0.79 -16.91 -3.60
CA SER A 288 -0.65 -16.69 -2.16
C SER A 288 0.14 -17.81 -1.47
N LYS A 289 1.16 -17.43 -0.69
CA LYS A 289 1.79 -18.33 0.30
C LYS A 289 0.89 -18.62 1.49
N ALA A 290 -0.01 -17.67 1.77
CA ALA A 290 -0.86 -17.74 2.94
C ALA A 290 -2.16 -18.50 2.61
N PRO A 291 -2.74 -19.24 3.57
CA PRO A 291 -4.01 -19.93 3.36
C PRO A 291 -5.17 -18.94 3.14
N PHE A 292 -6.24 -19.44 2.55
CA PHE A 292 -7.52 -18.75 2.43
C PHE A 292 -7.97 -18.14 3.76
N GLY A 293 -8.45 -16.90 3.73
CA GLY A 293 -8.98 -16.18 4.90
C GLY A 293 -7.96 -15.87 6.00
N SER A 294 -6.68 -16.06 5.75
CA SER A 294 -5.61 -15.90 6.75
C SER A 294 -5.34 -14.47 7.19
N ARG A 295 -5.77 -13.49 6.42
CA ARG A 295 -5.46 -12.06 6.57
C ARG A 295 -3.96 -11.78 6.62
N LYS A 296 -3.20 -12.47 5.76
CA LYS A 296 -1.75 -12.32 5.66
C LYS A 296 -1.36 -12.03 4.22
N ASP A 297 -0.77 -10.90 4.02
CA ASP A 297 -0.19 -10.50 2.74
C ASP A 297 1.14 -11.24 2.54
N ARG A 298 1.12 -12.28 1.71
CA ARG A 298 2.30 -13.11 1.37
C ARG A 298 2.14 -13.65 -0.04
N HIS A 299 2.73 -12.96 -1.00
CA HIS A 299 2.71 -13.34 -2.41
C HIS A 299 3.58 -14.57 -2.70
N GLU A 300 3.16 -15.32 -3.71
CA GLU A 300 3.91 -16.43 -4.30
C GLU A 300 3.86 -16.34 -5.83
N LEU A 301 4.71 -17.08 -6.48
CA LEU A 301 4.65 -17.26 -7.93
C LEU A 301 3.38 -17.99 -8.32
N ILE A 302 2.77 -17.57 -9.43
CA ILE A 302 1.53 -18.18 -9.96
C ILE A 302 1.74 -19.69 -10.17
N GLY A 303 0.80 -20.49 -9.69
CA GLY A 303 0.83 -21.95 -9.74
C GLY A 303 1.73 -22.61 -8.68
N VAL A 304 2.29 -21.85 -7.73
CA VAL A 304 3.18 -22.36 -6.67
C VAL A 304 2.60 -22.18 -5.28
N GLY A 305 1.61 -21.32 -5.14
CA GLY A 305 0.95 -20.99 -3.89
C GLY A 305 -0.32 -21.82 -3.62
N THR A 306 -1.25 -21.23 -2.90
CA THR A 306 -2.50 -21.87 -2.43
C THR A 306 -3.72 -21.52 -3.30
N ILE A 307 -3.58 -20.60 -4.24
CA ILE A 307 -4.60 -20.28 -5.24
C ILE A 307 -4.45 -21.24 -6.44
N GLY A 308 -3.22 -21.44 -6.93
CA GLY A 308 -2.90 -22.36 -8.02
C GLY A 308 -2.73 -21.72 -9.39
#